data_32e9a88c8b58130e8a22559da7fc84a1
#
_entry.id   32e9a88c8b58130e8a22559da7fc84a1
#
_cell.length_a   1.000
_cell.length_b   1.000
_cell.length_c   1.000
_cell.angle_alpha   90.00
_cell.angle_beta   90.00
_cell.angle_gamma   90.00
#
_symmetry.space_group_name_H-M   'P 1'
#
loop_
_entity.id
_entity.type
_entity.pdbx_description
1 polymer ?
#
loop_
_entity_poly.entity_id
_entity_poly.type
_entity_poly.pdbx_seq_one_letter_code
_entity_poly.pdbx_strand_id
1 'polypeptide(L)'
;MTNTENNPSNGSRERAVVYVRISSKKKGEEGVSIAAQIERAKAYATIKEFAVSDEDVFVDDGVSASIPLWDRPAGKELNSHIHDEGIRHIIAVKMDRLFRDVQDLLTTVDELRKEEIDLHLLEYNGATLDTSSAMGRFFLTVIGGIAELELGQVSERTKF
;
A
#
# COMPACT_ATOMS: atom_id res chain seq x y z
N MET A 1 -14.85 46.01 -21.35
CA MET A 1 -13.62 45.17 -21.44
C MET A 1 -13.46 44.46 -20.12
N THR A 2 -14.06 43.32 -20.00
CA THR A 2 -13.99 42.47 -18.80
C THR A 2 -12.99 41.36 -19.08
N ASN A 3 -11.79 41.47 -18.50
CA ASN A 3 -10.81 40.41 -18.45
C ASN A 3 -11.38 39.31 -17.57
N THR A 4 -11.80 38.25 -18.18
CA THR A 4 -12.06 36.98 -17.49
C THR A 4 -10.68 36.32 -17.31
N GLU A 5 -10.07 36.52 -16.16
CA GLU A 5 -8.91 35.73 -15.75
C GLU A 5 -9.33 34.28 -15.65
N ASN A 6 -8.92 33.51 -16.63
CA ASN A 6 -8.94 32.06 -16.61
C ASN A 6 -7.95 31.62 -15.51
N ASN A 7 -8.45 31.24 -14.35
CA ASN A 7 -7.66 30.60 -13.30
C ASN A 7 -7.59 29.08 -13.59
N PRO A 8 -6.44 28.56 -14.09
CA PRO A 8 -6.28 27.14 -14.36
C PRO A 8 -5.65 26.42 -13.17
N SER A 9 -6.31 26.40 -12.02
CA SER A 9 -5.84 25.60 -10.90
C SER A 9 -6.98 25.13 -9.97
N ASN A 10 -7.95 24.48 -10.54
CA ASN A 10 -8.78 23.56 -9.78
C ASN A 10 -8.55 22.14 -10.31
N GLY A 11 -7.27 21.74 -10.37
CA GLY A 11 -6.91 20.34 -10.49
C GLY A 11 -7.39 19.63 -9.25
N SER A 12 -8.44 18.80 -9.35
CA SER A 12 -8.86 17.93 -8.27
C SER A 12 -7.65 17.10 -7.85
N ARG A 13 -7.31 17.13 -6.55
CA ARG A 13 -6.23 16.32 -5.99
C ARG A 13 -6.50 14.86 -6.32
N GLU A 14 -5.46 14.10 -6.65
CA GLU A 14 -5.57 12.65 -6.80
C GLU A 14 -6.04 12.03 -5.49
N ARG A 15 -6.93 11.05 -5.58
CA ARG A 15 -7.43 10.34 -4.41
C ARG A 15 -6.55 9.16 -4.08
N ALA A 16 -6.41 8.89 -2.79
CA ALA A 16 -5.76 7.70 -2.27
C ALA A 16 -6.67 6.99 -1.27
N VAL A 17 -6.53 5.68 -1.18
CA VAL A 17 -7.14 4.88 -0.12
C VAL A 17 -6.12 4.53 0.94
N VAL A 18 -6.58 4.36 2.17
CA VAL A 18 -5.76 3.94 3.32
C VAL A 18 -6.21 2.55 3.74
N TYR A 19 -5.27 1.63 3.84
CA TYR A 19 -5.52 0.31 4.38
C TYR A 19 -4.84 0.13 5.75
N VAL A 20 -5.61 -0.36 6.69
CA VAL A 20 -5.18 -0.59 8.07
C VAL A 20 -5.54 -2.01 8.50
N ARG A 21 -4.62 -2.69 9.15
CA ARG A 21 -4.86 -4.00 9.72
C ARG A 21 -4.23 -4.15 11.10
N ILE A 22 -4.94 -4.82 11.98
CA ILE A 22 -4.43 -5.30 13.25
C ILE A 22 -4.85 -6.76 13.45
N SER A 23 -3.93 -7.62 13.87
CA SER A 23 -4.26 -8.99 14.25
C SER A 23 -4.78 -9.02 15.69
N SER A 24 -5.62 -10.01 16.03
CA SER A 24 -6.12 -10.17 17.39
C SER A 24 -5.01 -10.37 18.43
N LYS A 25 -3.85 -10.93 18.04
CA LYS A 25 -2.68 -11.18 18.90
C LYS A 25 -1.90 -9.90 19.25
N LYS A 26 -2.03 -8.82 18.46
CA LYS A 26 -1.27 -7.57 18.62
C LYS A 26 -2.10 -6.40 19.14
N LYS A 27 -3.36 -6.66 19.52
CA LYS A 27 -4.19 -5.63 20.17
C LYS A 27 -3.56 -5.20 21.49
N GLY A 28 -3.27 -3.90 21.64
CA GLY A 28 -2.70 -3.31 22.83
C GLY A 28 -1.18 -3.08 22.78
N GLU A 29 -0.47 -3.47 21.72
CA GLU A 29 0.94 -3.10 21.52
C GLU A 29 1.07 -1.65 21.07
N GLU A 30 2.08 -0.94 21.60
CA GLU A 30 2.36 0.46 21.27
C GLU A 30 2.69 0.64 19.78
N GLY A 31 2.13 1.68 19.15
CA GLY A 31 2.36 2.01 17.74
C GLY A 31 1.63 1.12 16.72
N VAL A 32 0.82 0.19 17.18
CA VAL A 32 0.08 -0.77 16.34
C VAL A 32 -1.41 -0.41 16.25
N SER A 33 -1.90 0.59 16.99
CA SER A 33 -3.30 0.96 17.02
C SER A 33 -3.82 1.38 15.63
N ILE A 34 -5.10 1.07 15.37
CA ILE A 34 -5.80 1.46 14.15
C ILE A 34 -5.74 2.99 13.96
N ALA A 35 -6.02 3.75 15.02
CA ALA A 35 -6.00 5.21 14.98
C ALA A 35 -4.62 5.76 14.60
N ALA A 36 -3.54 5.24 15.16
CA ALA A 36 -2.18 5.65 14.84
C ALA A 36 -1.80 5.35 13.38
N GLN A 37 -2.21 4.21 12.84
CA GLN A 37 -2.00 3.86 11.43
C GLN A 37 -2.73 4.85 10.51
N ILE A 38 -4.00 5.14 10.79
CA ILE A 38 -4.80 6.08 10.01
C ILE A 38 -4.19 7.47 10.04
N GLU A 39 -3.78 7.96 11.21
CA GLU A 39 -3.16 9.27 11.38
C GLU A 39 -1.88 9.40 10.55
N ARG A 40 -0.99 8.42 10.64
CA ARG A 40 0.25 8.39 9.85
C ARG A 40 -0.01 8.36 8.35
N ALA A 41 -0.95 7.54 7.90
CA ALA A 41 -1.30 7.45 6.49
C ALA A 41 -1.92 8.75 5.95
N LYS A 42 -2.81 9.39 6.72
CA LYS A 42 -3.39 10.69 6.34
C LYS A 42 -2.35 11.80 6.32
N ALA A 43 -1.39 11.81 7.26
CA ALA A 43 -0.28 12.76 7.25
C ALA A 43 0.60 12.60 5.99
N TYR A 44 0.91 11.38 5.61
CA TYR A 44 1.63 11.09 4.36
C TYR A 44 0.84 11.54 3.13
N ALA A 45 -0.46 11.24 3.08
CA ALA A 45 -1.34 11.68 1.99
C ALA A 45 -1.33 13.21 1.84
N THR A 46 -1.33 13.94 2.95
CA THR A 46 -1.24 15.42 2.95
C THR A 46 0.08 15.88 2.33
N ILE A 47 1.21 15.28 2.68
CA ILE A 47 2.53 15.59 2.12
C ILE A 47 2.57 15.32 0.62
N LYS A 48 1.93 14.25 0.17
CA LYS A 48 1.83 13.86 -1.25
C LYS A 48 0.73 14.61 -2.02
N GLU A 49 -0.02 15.47 -1.34
CA GLU A 49 -1.16 16.21 -1.90
C GLU A 49 -2.29 15.29 -2.40
N PHE A 50 -2.43 14.10 -1.81
CA PHE A 50 -3.55 13.21 -2.06
C PHE A 50 -4.77 13.61 -1.21
N ALA A 51 -5.97 13.45 -1.78
CA ALA A 51 -7.22 13.55 -1.04
C ALA A 51 -7.59 12.18 -0.47
N VAL A 52 -7.87 12.12 0.83
CA VAL A 52 -8.37 10.95 1.53
C VAL A 52 -9.56 11.35 2.37
N SER A 53 -10.74 10.83 2.04
CA SER A 53 -11.95 10.99 2.85
C SER A 53 -12.10 9.82 3.84
N ASP A 54 -13.08 9.89 4.73
CA ASP A 54 -13.36 8.79 5.66
C ASP A 54 -13.84 7.52 4.93
N GLU A 55 -14.47 7.67 3.77
CA GLU A 55 -14.88 6.56 2.90
C GLU A 55 -13.70 5.84 2.23
N ASP A 56 -12.53 6.48 2.18
CA ASP A 56 -11.30 5.93 1.59
C ASP A 56 -10.46 5.16 2.61
N VAL A 57 -10.95 4.93 3.83
CA VAL A 57 -10.23 4.23 4.91
C VAL A 57 -10.84 2.85 5.13
N PHE A 58 -10.02 1.81 4.97
CA PHE A 58 -10.41 0.40 5.07
C PHE A 58 -9.68 -0.28 6.22
N VAL A 59 -10.42 -0.88 7.14
CA VAL A 59 -9.88 -1.43 8.38
C VAL A 59 -10.25 -2.91 8.55
N ASP A 60 -9.24 -3.77 8.63
CA ASP A 60 -9.37 -5.17 9.05
C ASP A 60 -8.92 -5.32 10.50
N ASP A 61 -9.87 -5.27 11.43
CA ASP A 61 -9.62 -5.43 12.86
C ASP A 61 -9.74 -6.91 13.27
N GLY A 62 -8.66 -7.48 13.78
CA GLY A 62 -8.61 -8.87 14.22
C GLY A 62 -8.43 -9.88 13.07
N VAL A 63 -7.95 -9.45 11.90
CA VAL A 63 -7.75 -10.28 10.72
C VAL A 63 -6.27 -10.63 10.55
N SER A 64 -5.97 -11.91 10.32
CA SER A 64 -4.59 -12.39 10.12
C SER A 64 -4.01 -12.00 8.76
N ALA A 65 -2.72 -11.68 8.73
CA ALA A 65 -1.97 -11.46 7.49
C ALA A 65 -1.82 -12.73 6.63
N SER A 66 -2.06 -13.93 7.20
CA SER A 66 -2.05 -15.18 6.44
C SER A 66 -3.19 -15.28 5.42
N ILE A 67 -4.25 -14.51 5.60
CA ILE A 67 -5.32 -14.36 4.62
C ILE A 67 -4.85 -13.38 3.55
N PRO A 68 -4.87 -13.74 2.25
CA PRO A 68 -4.51 -12.82 1.18
C PRO A 68 -5.30 -11.51 1.25
N LEU A 69 -4.69 -10.39 0.90
CA LEU A 69 -5.30 -9.05 1.00
C LEU A 69 -6.71 -9.00 0.40
N TRP A 70 -6.86 -9.52 -0.80
CA TRP A 70 -8.13 -9.46 -1.54
C TRP A 70 -9.21 -10.42 -1.04
N ASP A 71 -8.87 -11.33 -0.11
CA ASP A 71 -9.81 -12.24 0.55
C ASP A 71 -10.26 -11.74 1.93
N ARG A 72 -9.61 -10.71 2.47
CA ARG A 72 -10.00 -10.08 3.74
C ARG A 72 -11.26 -9.24 3.56
N PRO A 73 -12.11 -9.09 4.59
CA PRO A 73 -13.33 -8.28 4.48
C PRO A 73 -13.08 -6.85 3.97
N ALA A 74 -12.22 -6.09 4.63
CA ALA A 74 -11.89 -4.72 4.20
C ALA A 74 -11.06 -4.71 2.91
N GLY A 75 -10.25 -5.72 2.65
CA GLY A 75 -9.50 -5.86 1.39
C GLY A 75 -10.41 -6.02 0.17
N LYS A 76 -11.51 -6.78 0.29
CA LYS A 76 -12.54 -6.90 -0.76
C LYS A 76 -13.24 -5.58 -1.04
N GLU A 77 -13.62 -4.88 0.01
CA GLU A 77 -14.27 -3.56 -0.10
C GLU A 77 -13.33 -2.55 -0.75
N LEU A 78 -12.07 -2.52 -0.32
CA LEU A 78 -11.03 -1.68 -0.90
C LEU A 78 -10.87 -1.96 -2.40
N ASN A 79 -10.79 -3.22 -2.80
CA ASN A 79 -10.65 -3.60 -4.20
C ASN A 79 -11.82 -3.08 -5.06
N SER A 80 -13.06 -3.27 -4.61
CA SER A 80 -14.22 -2.72 -5.29
C SER A 80 -14.19 -1.19 -5.36
N HIS A 81 -13.87 -0.54 -4.25
CA HIS A 81 -13.85 0.91 -4.15
C HIS A 81 -12.82 1.57 -5.07
N ILE A 82 -11.60 1.05 -5.15
CA ILE A 82 -10.57 1.60 -6.04
C ILE A 82 -10.95 1.48 -7.51
N HIS A 83 -11.63 0.41 -7.90
CA HIS A 83 -12.09 0.23 -9.28
C HIS A 83 -13.31 1.09 -9.60
N ASP A 84 -14.31 1.12 -8.72
CA ASP A 84 -15.52 1.91 -8.92
C ASP A 84 -15.25 3.42 -8.97
N GLU A 85 -14.31 3.89 -8.15
CA GLU A 85 -13.97 5.31 -8.02
C GLU A 85 -12.75 5.72 -8.86
N GLY A 86 -12.09 4.78 -9.52
CA GLY A 86 -10.89 5.05 -10.32
C GLY A 86 -9.70 5.57 -9.53
N ILE A 87 -9.54 5.10 -8.28
CA ILE A 87 -8.45 5.51 -7.39
C ILE A 87 -7.19 4.75 -7.76
N ARG A 88 -6.04 5.43 -7.73
CA ARG A 88 -4.76 4.88 -8.20
C ARG A 88 -3.69 4.77 -7.13
N HIS A 89 -3.98 5.13 -5.88
CA HIS A 89 -3.01 5.11 -4.80
C HIS A 89 -3.53 4.37 -3.58
N ILE A 90 -2.75 3.40 -3.08
CA ILE A 90 -3.01 2.66 -1.84
C ILE A 90 -1.91 3.00 -0.85
N ILE A 91 -2.27 3.44 0.34
CA ILE A 91 -1.35 3.80 1.42
C ILE A 91 -1.52 2.81 2.59
N ALA A 92 -0.43 2.23 3.06
CA ALA A 92 -0.37 1.45 4.28
C ALA A 92 0.90 1.76 5.07
N VAL A 93 0.88 1.55 6.39
CA VAL A 93 2.01 1.94 7.24
C VAL A 93 3.19 0.98 7.08
N LYS A 94 2.94 -0.32 7.14
CA LYS A 94 3.99 -1.35 7.08
C LYS A 94 3.62 -2.48 6.12
N MET A 95 4.65 -3.14 5.59
CA MET A 95 4.49 -4.31 4.72
C MET A 95 3.63 -5.41 5.37
N ASP A 96 3.85 -5.72 6.64
CA ASP A 96 3.15 -6.78 7.35
C ASP A 96 1.64 -6.50 7.62
N ARG A 97 1.16 -5.30 7.31
CA ARG A 97 -0.27 -4.97 7.31
C ARG A 97 -0.95 -5.48 6.04
N LEU A 98 -0.27 -5.39 4.91
CA LEU A 98 -0.78 -5.84 3.62
C LEU A 98 -0.40 -7.28 3.30
N PHE A 99 0.86 -7.65 3.49
CA PHE A 99 1.44 -8.88 2.97
C PHE A 99 1.96 -9.77 4.11
N ARG A 100 1.95 -11.10 3.88
CA ARG A 100 2.55 -12.07 4.81
C ARG A 100 4.06 -12.20 4.61
N ASP A 101 4.57 -12.00 3.39
CA ASP A 101 5.98 -12.12 3.03
C ASP A 101 6.34 -11.27 1.80
N VAL A 102 7.62 -11.25 1.43
CA VAL A 102 8.14 -10.50 0.29
C VAL A 102 7.58 -11.03 -1.04
N GLN A 103 7.37 -12.33 -1.19
CA GLN A 103 6.82 -12.90 -2.42
C GLN A 103 5.38 -12.42 -2.65
N ASP A 104 4.57 -12.35 -1.61
CA ASP A 104 3.21 -11.80 -1.65
C ASP A 104 3.23 -10.32 -2.05
N LEU A 105 4.15 -9.53 -1.49
CA LEU A 105 4.38 -8.13 -1.89
C LEU A 105 4.69 -8.02 -3.38
N LEU A 106 5.67 -8.76 -3.88
CA LEU A 106 6.11 -8.67 -5.27
C LEU A 106 5.01 -9.06 -6.26
N THR A 107 4.27 -10.11 -5.95
CA THR A 107 3.15 -10.58 -6.77
C THR A 107 2.04 -9.53 -6.83
N THR A 108 1.65 -8.99 -5.68
CA THR A 108 0.58 -7.99 -5.61
C THR A 108 0.97 -6.67 -6.27
N VAL A 109 2.21 -6.22 -6.08
CA VAL A 109 2.69 -4.99 -6.77
C VAL A 109 2.71 -5.16 -8.27
N ASP A 110 3.06 -6.34 -8.79
CA ASP A 110 3.03 -6.62 -10.22
C ASP A 110 1.60 -6.57 -10.78
N GLU A 111 0.63 -7.13 -10.05
CA GLU A 111 -0.80 -7.05 -10.39
C GLU A 111 -1.29 -5.59 -10.38
N LEU A 112 -1.00 -4.83 -9.33
CA LEU A 112 -1.38 -3.42 -9.21
C LEU A 112 -0.77 -2.57 -10.33
N ARG A 113 0.47 -2.85 -10.72
CA ARG A 113 1.14 -2.14 -11.83
C ARG A 113 0.41 -2.32 -13.15
N LYS A 114 -0.11 -3.51 -13.44
CA LYS A 114 -0.91 -3.78 -14.65
C LYS A 114 -2.18 -2.95 -14.71
N GLU A 115 -2.71 -2.58 -13.54
CA GLU A 115 -3.89 -1.74 -13.39
C GLU A 115 -3.54 -0.25 -13.16
N GLU A 116 -2.25 0.11 -13.25
CA GLU A 116 -1.74 1.47 -13.00
C GLU A 116 -2.07 1.99 -11.59
N ILE A 117 -2.05 1.11 -10.60
CA ILE A 117 -2.26 1.43 -9.19
C ILE A 117 -0.90 1.40 -8.46
N ASP A 118 -0.59 2.46 -7.74
CA ASP A 118 0.63 2.61 -6.97
C ASP A 118 0.43 2.30 -5.48
N LEU A 119 1.43 1.64 -4.90
CA LEU A 119 1.46 1.29 -3.50
C LEU A 119 2.47 2.18 -2.76
N HIS A 120 2.06 2.70 -1.61
CA HIS A 120 2.87 3.48 -0.70
C HIS A 120 2.94 2.78 0.66
N LEU A 121 4.11 2.22 0.98
CA LEU A 121 4.40 1.66 2.31
C LEU A 121 5.26 2.66 3.06
N LEU A 122 4.73 3.20 4.15
CA LEU A 122 5.38 4.29 4.88
C LEU A 122 6.64 3.84 5.62
N GLU A 123 6.70 2.56 5.98
CA GLU A 123 7.82 1.99 6.73
C GLU A 123 8.16 0.60 6.18
N TYR A 124 9.20 0.56 5.37
CA TYR A 124 9.80 -0.66 4.85
C TYR A 124 11.32 -0.57 5.05
N ASN A 125 11.87 -1.39 5.95
CA ASN A 125 13.31 -1.38 6.29
C ASN A 125 13.87 0.02 6.59
N GLY A 126 13.11 0.85 7.34
CA GLY A 126 13.51 2.20 7.73
C GLY A 126 13.31 3.29 6.68
N ALA A 127 12.71 2.96 5.54
CA ALA A 127 12.43 3.91 4.47
C ALA A 127 10.99 3.78 3.97
N THR A 128 10.52 4.77 3.22
CA THR A 128 9.24 4.71 2.51
C THR A 128 9.42 4.04 1.17
N LEU A 129 8.61 3.03 0.89
CA LEU A 129 8.52 2.40 -0.43
C LEU A 129 7.33 3.00 -1.20
N ASP A 130 7.63 3.73 -2.26
CA ASP A 130 6.66 4.34 -3.16
C ASP A 130 6.85 3.77 -4.57
N THR A 131 5.92 2.94 -5.02
CA THR A 131 6.03 2.25 -6.33
C THR A 131 5.83 3.19 -7.52
N SER A 132 5.31 4.41 -7.31
CA SER A 132 5.22 5.43 -8.35
C SER A 132 6.57 6.06 -8.68
N SER A 133 7.53 6.00 -7.75
CA SER A 133 8.86 6.59 -7.92
C SER A 133 9.83 5.66 -8.65
N ALA A 134 10.78 6.24 -9.37
CA ALA A 134 11.87 5.49 -10.01
C ALA A 134 12.72 4.72 -8.97
N MET A 135 12.98 5.33 -7.82
CA MET A 135 13.72 4.71 -6.73
C MET A 135 12.94 3.52 -6.12
N GLY A 136 11.64 3.66 -5.93
CA GLY A 136 10.77 2.57 -5.45
C GLY A 136 10.76 1.38 -6.41
N ARG A 137 10.64 1.63 -7.71
CA ARG A 137 10.71 0.58 -8.74
C ARG A 137 12.08 -0.12 -8.78
N PHE A 138 13.15 0.63 -8.68
CA PHE A 138 14.50 0.08 -8.58
C PHE A 138 14.65 -0.80 -7.34
N PHE A 139 14.16 -0.35 -6.20
CA PHE A 139 14.20 -1.09 -4.94
C PHE A 139 13.44 -2.43 -5.04
N LEU A 140 12.26 -2.43 -5.65
CA LEU A 140 11.51 -3.66 -5.90
C LEU A 140 12.27 -4.65 -6.81
N THR A 141 12.98 -4.15 -7.81
CA THR A 141 13.81 -4.99 -8.67
C THR A 141 14.93 -5.66 -7.88
N VAL A 142 15.58 -4.93 -6.98
CA VAL A 142 16.63 -5.48 -6.10
C VAL A 142 16.05 -6.53 -5.14
N ILE A 143 14.92 -6.25 -4.50
CA ILE A 143 14.24 -7.21 -3.61
C ILE A 143 13.86 -8.48 -4.38
N GLY A 144 13.32 -8.33 -5.58
CA GLY A 144 12.95 -9.45 -6.46
C GLY A 144 14.15 -10.32 -6.82
N GLY A 145 15.28 -9.71 -7.14
CA GLY A 145 16.52 -10.41 -7.43
C GLY A 145 17.07 -11.19 -6.22
N ILE A 146 17.02 -10.61 -5.04
CA ILE A 146 17.42 -11.29 -3.79
C ILE A 146 16.49 -12.48 -3.50
N ALA A 147 15.19 -12.32 -3.65
CA ALA A 147 14.22 -13.40 -3.45
C ALA A 147 14.46 -14.58 -4.41
N GLU A 148 14.73 -14.31 -5.68
CA GLU A 148 15.09 -15.35 -6.66
C GLU A 148 16.39 -16.06 -6.29
N LEU A 149 17.39 -15.34 -5.83
CA LEU A 149 18.67 -15.91 -5.39
C LEU A 149 18.47 -16.85 -4.19
N GLU A 150 17.70 -16.48 -3.20
CA GLU A 150 17.38 -17.31 -2.04
C GLU A 150 16.63 -18.60 -2.45
N LEU A 151 15.67 -18.53 -3.35
CA LEU A 151 14.96 -19.68 -3.88
C LEU A 151 15.91 -20.61 -4.66
N GLY A 152 16.81 -20.06 -5.46
CA GLY A 152 17.85 -20.83 -6.18
C GLY A 152 18.76 -21.59 -5.24
N GLN A 153 19.26 -20.96 -4.18
CA GLN A 153 20.13 -21.61 -3.18
C GLN A 153 19.43 -22.74 -2.41
N VAL A 154 18.14 -22.56 -2.07
CA VAL A 154 17.35 -23.63 -1.44
C VAL A 154 17.18 -24.82 -2.38
N SER A 155 16.90 -24.57 -3.66
CA SER A 155 16.79 -25.62 -4.68
C SER A 155 18.09 -26.40 -4.89
N GLU A 156 19.23 -25.73 -4.89
CA GLU A 156 20.54 -26.37 -5.00
C GLU A 156 20.87 -27.24 -3.79
N ARG A 157 20.56 -26.78 -2.57
CA ARG A 157 20.77 -27.56 -1.33
C ARG A 157 19.89 -28.81 -1.25
N THR A 158 18.74 -28.81 -1.88
CA THR A 158 17.80 -29.95 -1.87
C THR A 158 18.18 -31.06 -2.87
N LYS A 159 19.08 -30.78 -3.83
CA LYS A 159 19.54 -31.74 -4.84
C LYS A 159 20.70 -32.66 -4.37
N PHE A 160 21.22 -32.47 -3.17
CA PHE A 160 22.28 -33.31 -2.60
C PHE A 160 21.81 -34.17 -1.43
#